data_7de7f05c6e032c3258d4a00509464809
#
_entry.id   7de7f05c6e032c3258d4a00509464809
#
_cell.length_a   1.000
_cell.length_b   1.000
_cell.length_c   1.000
_cell.angle_alpha   90.00
_cell.angle_beta   90.00
_cell.angle_gamma   90.00
#
_symmetry.space_group_name_H-M   'P 1'
#
loop_
_entity.id
_entity.type
_entity.pdbx_description
1 polymer ?
#
loop_
_entity_poly.entity_id
_entity_poly.type
_entity_poly.pdbx_seq_one_letter_code
_entity_poly.pdbx_strand_id
1 'polypeptide(L)'
;MVQTRFPETAETQPELVARHYTEAGLSAQAIPYWQRAGQHASDRSAYLEAVSHLSAGIALLQTLPATPEQTQQALTLHIALGAALQIAKGHAAPEVEHAYTQARALCQQGGETPELVPVL
;
A
#
# COMPACT_ATOMS: atom_id res chain seq x y z
N MET A 1 6.51 -22.72 -16.79
CA MET A 1 6.13 -22.84 -15.39
C MET A 1 6.04 -21.46 -14.78
N VAL A 2 4.90 -21.15 -14.20
CA VAL A 2 4.67 -19.81 -13.69
C VAL A 2 5.63 -19.46 -12.56
N GLN A 3 5.92 -20.43 -11.69
CA GLN A 3 6.75 -20.17 -10.53
C GLN A 3 8.18 -19.79 -10.88
N THR A 4 8.71 -20.34 -11.96
CA THR A 4 10.07 -19.98 -12.34
C THR A 4 10.16 -18.56 -12.82
N ARG A 5 9.03 -17.96 -13.21
CA ARG A 5 9.01 -16.58 -13.68
C ARG A 5 8.61 -15.59 -12.59
N PHE A 6 8.18 -16.09 -11.43
CA PHE A 6 7.70 -15.22 -10.37
C PHE A 6 8.71 -14.15 -9.96
N PRO A 7 9.98 -14.48 -9.69
CA PRO A 7 10.90 -13.42 -9.27
C PRO A 7 11.07 -12.32 -10.31
N GLU A 8 11.16 -12.70 -11.58
CA GLU A 8 11.25 -11.73 -12.66
C GLU A 8 9.98 -10.89 -12.74
N THR A 9 8.84 -11.56 -12.73
CA THR A 9 7.56 -10.88 -12.84
C THR A 9 7.35 -9.96 -11.65
N ALA A 10 7.72 -10.40 -10.45
CA ALA A 10 7.54 -9.61 -9.24
C ALA A 10 8.37 -8.34 -9.30
N GLU A 11 9.55 -8.38 -9.92
CA GLU A 11 10.40 -7.21 -10.03
C GLU A 11 9.96 -6.26 -11.13
N THR A 12 9.54 -6.80 -12.26
CA THR A 12 9.21 -5.96 -13.41
C THR A 12 7.73 -5.62 -13.49
N GLN A 13 6.87 -6.53 -13.02
CA GLN A 13 5.44 -6.35 -13.11
C GLN A 13 4.76 -6.85 -11.84
N PRO A 14 5.03 -6.20 -10.70
CA PRO A 14 4.44 -6.64 -9.43
C PRO A 14 2.91 -6.59 -9.45
N GLU A 15 2.34 -5.73 -10.27
CA GLU A 15 0.90 -5.62 -10.40
C GLU A 15 0.27 -6.93 -10.86
N LEU A 16 0.91 -7.62 -11.79
CA LEU A 16 0.38 -8.88 -12.30
C LEU A 16 0.38 -9.95 -11.21
N VAL A 17 1.44 -10.00 -10.43
CA VAL A 17 1.52 -10.95 -9.33
C VAL A 17 0.47 -10.63 -8.28
N ALA A 18 0.30 -9.34 -7.98
CA ALA A 18 -0.69 -8.91 -7.01
C ALA A 18 -2.09 -9.31 -7.44
N ARG A 19 -2.43 -9.10 -8.71
CA ARG A 19 -3.74 -9.49 -9.22
C ARG A 19 -3.95 -10.98 -9.16
N HIS A 20 -2.91 -11.73 -9.50
CA HIS A 20 -3.01 -13.18 -9.48
C HIS A 20 -3.34 -13.68 -8.07
N TYR A 21 -2.61 -13.20 -7.07
CA TYR A 21 -2.88 -13.60 -5.69
C TYR A 21 -4.25 -13.13 -5.22
N THR A 22 -4.64 -11.92 -5.62
CA THR A 22 -5.96 -11.41 -5.24
C THR A 22 -7.07 -12.29 -5.78
N GLU A 23 -6.97 -12.68 -7.05
CA GLU A 23 -7.98 -13.52 -7.67
C GLU A 23 -8.00 -14.92 -7.10
N ALA A 24 -6.86 -15.37 -6.61
CA ALA A 24 -6.76 -16.69 -5.98
C ALA A 24 -7.25 -16.69 -4.54
N GLY A 25 -7.62 -15.53 -4.00
CA GLY A 25 -8.08 -15.44 -2.63
C GLY A 25 -6.95 -15.40 -1.61
N LEU A 26 -5.74 -15.15 -2.05
CA LEU A 26 -4.56 -15.14 -1.18
C LEU A 26 -4.21 -13.70 -0.83
N SER A 27 -5.07 -13.07 -0.03
CA SER A 27 -4.96 -11.65 0.26
C SER A 27 -3.64 -11.28 0.94
N ALA A 28 -3.22 -12.09 1.91
CA ALA A 28 -1.99 -11.78 2.63
C ALA A 28 -0.79 -11.76 1.70
N GLN A 29 -0.76 -12.68 0.73
CA GLN A 29 0.33 -12.72 -0.23
C GLN A 29 0.23 -11.59 -1.26
N ALA A 30 -0.98 -11.14 -1.56
CA ALA A 30 -1.18 -10.12 -2.57
C ALA A 30 -0.72 -8.73 -2.09
N ILE A 31 -0.90 -8.44 -0.81
CA ILE A 31 -0.68 -7.10 -0.28
C ILE A 31 0.74 -6.58 -0.52
N PRO A 32 1.81 -7.35 -0.24
CA PRO A 32 3.16 -6.83 -0.52
C PRO A 32 3.38 -6.50 -1.99
N TYR A 33 2.74 -7.24 -2.87
CA TYR A 33 2.90 -6.98 -4.30
C TYR A 33 2.11 -5.75 -4.73
N TRP A 34 0.95 -5.49 -4.13
CA TRP A 34 0.27 -4.23 -4.38
C TRP A 34 1.12 -3.05 -3.91
N GLN A 35 1.79 -3.21 -2.78
CA GLN A 35 2.69 -2.18 -2.28
C GLN A 35 3.82 -1.93 -3.27
N ARG A 36 4.42 -3.00 -3.79
CA ARG A 36 5.48 -2.87 -4.79
C ARG A 36 4.96 -2.26 -6.08
N ALA A 37 3.76 -2.63 -6.48
CA ALA A 37 3.15 -2.05 -7.68
C ALA A 37 2.96 -0.55 -7.51
N GLY A 38 2.50 -0.13 -6.33
CA GLY A 38 2.36 1.29 -6.05
C GLY A 38 3.68 2.01 -6.08
N GLN A 39 4.71 1.43 -5.46
CA GLN A 39 6.04 2.03 -5.47
C GLN A 39 6.59 2.11 -6.88
N HIS A 40 6.42 1.05 -7.65
CA HIS A 40 6.88 1.00 -9.03
C HIS A 40 6.22 2.09 -9.87
N ALA A 41 4.91 2.28 -9.68
CA ALA A 41 4.19 3.33 -10.39
C ALA A 41 4.69 4.70 -9.99
N SER A 42 4.94 4.92 -8.69
CA SER A 42 5.46 6.19 -8.21
C SER A 42 6.83 6.48 -8.79
N ASP A 43 7.68 5.46 -8.89
CA ASP A 43 9.01 5.63 -9.46
C ASP A 43 8.97 6.06 -10.90
N ARG A 44 7.90 5.68 -11.61
CA ARG A 44 7.69 6.10 -13.00
C ARG A 44 6.87 7.37 -13.11
N SER A 45 6.57 8.01 -11.99
CA SER A 45 5.72 9.20 -11.94
C SER A 45 4.29 8.93 -12.38
N ALA A 46 3.85 7.68 -12.32
CA ALA A 46 2.46 7.32 -12.62
C ALA A 46 1.66 7.33 -11.33
N TYR A 47 1.42 8.52 -10.80
CA TYR A 47 0.89 8.65 -9.43
C TYR A 47 -0.56 8.22 -9.31
N LEU A 48 -1.38 8.38 -10.35
CA LEU A 48 -2.74 7.88 -10.30
C LEU A 48 -2.78 6.36 -10.26
N GLU A 49 -1.88 5.72 -11.00
CA GLU A 49 -1.73 4.28 -10.90
C GLU A 49 -1.28 3.87 -9.51
N ALA A 50 -0.33 4.63 -8.94
CA ALA A 50 0.15 4.33 -7.60
C ALA A 50 -1.00 4.38 -6.60
N VAL A 51 -1.86 5.40 -6.69
CA VAL A 51 -3.03 5.51 -5.83
C VAL A 51 -3.90 4.27 -5.97
N SER A 52 -4.14 3.84 -7.20
CA SER A 52 -4.98 2.68 -7.46
C SER A 52 -4.41 1.41 -6.84
N HIS A 53 -3.11 1.18 -7.01
CA HIS A 53 -2.48 -0.02 -6.48
C HIS A 53 -2.42 -0.02 -4.97
N LEU A 54 -2.08 1.11 -4.37
CA LEU A 54 -2.00 1.21 -2.92
C LEU A 54 -3.38 1.05 -2.29
N SER A 55 -4.40 1.61 -2.93
CA SER A 55 -5.78 1.46 -2.46
C SER A 55 -6.23 0.01 -2.52
N ALA A 56 -5.82 -0.73 -3.55
CA ALA A 56 -6.15 -2.14 -3.64
C ALA A 56 -5.54 -2.93 -2.49
N GLY A 57 -4.28 -2.64 -2.17
CA GLY A 57 -3.63 -3.28 -1.05
C GLY A 57 -4.31 -2.99 0.28
N ILE A 58 -4.70 -1.74 0.48
CA ILE A 58 -5.39 -1.34 1.70
C ILE A 58 -6.74 -2.07 1.83
N ALA A 59 -7.48 -2.15 0.73
CA ALA A 59 -8.77 -2.82 0.76
C ALA A 59 -8.63 -4.29 1.17
N LEU A 60 -7.61 -4.97 0.66
CA LEU A 60 -7.36 -6.35 1.05
C LEU A 60 -6.96 -6.45 2.50
N LEU A 61 -6.14 -5.52 2.96
CA LEU A 61 -5.67 -5.53 4.33
C LEU A 61 -6.81 -5.42 5.31
N GLN A 62 -7.86 -4.67 4.96
CA GLN A 62 -9.01 -4.51 5.82
C GLN A 62 -9.81 -5.79 5.98
N THR A 63 -9.62 -6.76 5.11
CA THR A 63 -10.30 -8.04 5.23
C THR A 63 -9.58 -9.03 6.12
N LEU A 64 -8.38 -8.68 6.60
CA LEU A 64 -7.56 -9.58 7.40
C LEU A 64 -7.67 -9.23 8.87
N PRO A 65 -7.39 -10.21 9.78
CA PRO A 65 -7.45 -9.92 11.21
C PRO A 65 -6.41 -8.87 11.60
N ALA A 66 -6.75 -8.06 12.59
CA ALA A 66 -5.84 -7.03 13.06
C ALA A 66 -4.73 -7.67 13.89
N THR A 67 -3.50 -7.51 13.44
CA THR A 67 -2.32 -7.93 14.17
C THR A 67 -1.31 -6.78 14.12
N PRO A 68 -0.29 -6.80 14.98
CA PRO A 68 0.72 -5.73 14.90
C PRO A 68 1.37 -5.62 13.54
N GLU A 69 1.62 -6.76 12.87
CA GLU A 69 2.19 -6.73 11.54
C GLU A 69 1.24 -6.11 10.54
N GLN A 70 -0.04 -6.42 10.66
CA GLN A 70 -1.06 -5.85 9.76
C GLN A 70 -1.16 -4.35 9.97
N THR A 71 -1.13 -3.91 11.22
CA THR A 71 -1.20 -2.49 11.53
C THR A 71 -0.01 -1.75 10.94
N GLN A 72 1.18 -2.32 11.07
CA GLN A 72 2.38 -1.71 10.52
C GLN A 72 2.30 -1.63 9.00
N GLN A 73 1.82 -2.69 8.37
CA GLN A 73 1.68 -2.71 6.92
C GLN A 73 0.66 -1.69 6.46
N ALA A 74 -0.46 -1.58 7.18
CA ALA A 74 -1.47 -0.58 6.85
C ALA A 74 -0.91 0.83 6.96
N LEU A 75 -0.11 1.09 7.99
CA LEU A 75 0.52 2.38 8.15
C LEU A 75 1.39 2.73 6.97
N THR A 76 2.22 1.77 6.56
CA THR A 76 3.10 1.98 5.41
C THR A 76 2.31 2.31 4.15
N LEU A 77 1.23 1.56 3.92
CA LEU A 77 0.41 1.78 2.73
C LEU A 77 -0.29 3.13 2.75
N HIS A 78 -0.81 3.54 3.91
CA HIS A 78 -1.50 4.83 4.01
C HIS A 78 -0.55 6.00 3.84
N ILE A 79 0.67 5.89 4.36
CA ILE A 79 1.67 6.94 4.18
C ILE A 79 2.04 7.06 2.70
N ALA A 80 2.26 5.93 2.04
CA ALA A 80 2.58 5.93 0.62
C ALA A 80 1.43 6.48 -0.20
N LEU A 81 0.20 6.11 0.16
CA LEU A 81 -0.98 6.60 -0.53
C LEU A 81 -1.10 8.10 -0.38
N GLY A 82 -0.90 8.62 0.83
CA GLY A 82 -0.96 10.05 1.05
C GLY A 82 0.05 10.81 0.21
N ALA A 83 1.27 10.29 0.13
CA ALA A 83 2.32 10.92 -0.67
C ALA A 83 1.95 10.94 -2.16
N ALA A 84 1.44 9.82 -2.67
CA ALA A 84 1.05 9.75 -4.07
C ALA A 84 -0.13 10.69 -4.36
N LEU A 85 -1.08 10.78 -3.45
CA LEU A 85 -2.23 11.67 -3.61
C LEU A 85 -1.82 13.13 -3.61
N GLN A 86 -0.86 13.50 -2.77
CA GLN A 86 -0.38 14.88 -2.76
C GLN A 86 0.14 15.29 -4.12
N ILE A 87 0.87 14.41 -4.76
CA ILE A 87 1.45 14.73 -6.06
C ILE A 87 0.37 14.69 -7.14
N ALA A 88 -0.52 13.70 -7.07
CA ALA A 88 -1.52 13.52 -8.11
C ALA A 88 -2.64 14.55 -8.03
N LYS A 89 -3.04 14.93 -6.83
CA LYS A 89 -4.23 15.78 -6.63
C LYS A 89 -3.96 17.06 -5.88
N GLY A 90 -2.78 17.22 -5.31
CA GLY A 90 -2.43 18.44 -4.59
C GLY A 90 -2.64 18.30 -3.09
N HIS A 91 -1.96 19.19 -2.34
CA HIS A 91 -1.93 19.10 -0.88
C HIS A 91 -3.31 19.34 -0.26
N ALA A 92 -4.15 20.13 -0.90
CA ALA A 92 -5.43 20.50 -0.34
C ALA A 92 -6.52 19.48 -0.60
N ALA A 93 -6.22 18.40 -1.34
CA ALA A 93 -7.25 17.42 -1.67
C ALA A 93 -7.71 16.69 -0.41
N PRO A 94 -9.03 16.50 -0.25
CA PRO A 94 -9.56 15.79 0.92
C PRO A 94 -9.02 14.38 1.06
N GLU A 95 -8.70 13.73 -0.06
CA GLU A 95 -8.16 12.39 -0.04
C GLU A 95 -6.82 12.33 0.66
N VAL A 96 -6.00 13.38 0.52
CA VAL A 96 -4.71 13.46 1.18
C VAL A 96 -4.91 13.51 2.69
N GLU A 97 -5.79 14.37 3.13
CA GLU A 97 -6.07 14.51 4.55
C GLU A 97 -6.60 13.19 5.12
N HIS A 98 -7.49 12.55 4.38
CA HIS A 98 -8.05 11.28 4.82
C HIS A 98 -6.96 10.21 4.98
N ALA A 99 -6.06 10.12 4.01
CA ALA A 99 -4.99 9.11 4.07
C ALA A 99 -4.10 9.32 5.28
N TYR A 100 -3.72 10.57 5.55
CA TYR A 100 -2.86 10.84 6.70
C TYR A 100 -3.60 10.72 8.02
N THR A 101 -4.90 11.00 8.03
CA THR A 101 -5.71 10.78 9.22
C THR A 101 -5.76 9.30 9.57
N GLN A 102 -5.92 8.45 8.55
CA GLN A 102 -5.90 7.01 8.76
C GLN A 102 -4.55 6.54 9.27
N ALA A 103 -3.48 7.09 8.71
CA ALA A 103 -2.13 6.73 9.15
C ALA A 103 -1.94 7.11 10.63
N ARG A 104 -2.41 8.29 11.00
CA ARG A 104 -2.29 8.74 12.38
C ARG A 104 -3.07 7.84 13.34
N ALA A 105 -4.28 7.45 12.94
CA ALA A 105 -5.08 6.53 13.75
C ALA A 105 -4.37 5.20 13.93
N LEU A 106 -3.72 4.72 12.89
CA LEU A 106 -2.98 3.47 12.98
C LEU A 106 -1.77 3.60 13.88
N CYS A 107 -1.13 4.76 13.88
CA CYS A 107 -0.02 5.02 14.80
C CYS A 107 -0.48 4.87 16.24
N GLN A 108 -1.64 5.42 16.56
CA GLN A 108 -2.16 5.35 17.90
C GLN A 108 -2.53 3.92 18.29
N GLN A 109 -3.06 3.17 17.34
CA GLN A 109 -3.37 1.76 17.58
C GLN A 109 -2.12 0.93 17.81
N GLY A 110 -1.08 1.21 17.01
CA GLY A 110 0.13 0.44 17.05
C GLY A 110 1.01 0.71 18.25
N GLY A 111 0.65 1.73 19.06
CA GLY A 111 1.44 2.08 20.21
C GLY A 111 2.59 2.99 19.81
N GLU A 112 3.59 3.03 20.66
CA GLU A 112 4.67 3.99 20.50
C GLU A 112 5.86 3.35 19.86
N THR A 113 6.09 3.66 18.62
CA THR A 113 7.30 3.27 17.93
C THR A 113 7.91 4.53 17.32
N PRO A 114 9.25 4.58 17.24
CA PRO A 114 9.90 5.76 16.67
C PRO A 114 9.52 6.02 15.23
N GLU A 115 9.15 5.00 14.51
CA GLU A 115 8.78 5.16 13.11
C GLU A 115 7.53 6.00 12.93
N LEU A 116 6.74 6.16 13.97
CA LEU A 116 5.49 6.90 13.87
C LEU A 116 5.68 8.40 13.96
N VAL A 117 6.85 8.84 14.41
CA VAL A 117 7.10 10.26 14.61
C VAL A 117 6.92 11.07 13.34
N PRO A 118 7.43 10.64 12.18
CA PRO A 118 7.28 11.46 10.97
C PRO A 118 5.84 11.64 10.53
N VAL A 119 4.92 10.85 11.03
CA VAL A 119 3.52 10.97 10.64
C VAL A 119 2.85 12.15 11.34
N LEU A 120 3.40 12.55 12.45
CA LEU A 120 2.88 13.67 13.21
C LEU A 120 3.24 14.99 12.56
#